data_66c8ecc960ab0fe26989071c23a35f15
#
_entry.id   66c8ecc960ab0fe26989071c23a35f15
#
_cell.length_a   1.000
_cell.length_b   1.000
_cell.length_c   1.000
_cell.angle_alpha   90.00
_cell.angle_beta   90.00
_cell.angle_gamma   90.00
#
_symmetry.space_group_name_H-M   'P 1'
#
loop_
_entity.id
_entity.type
_entity.pdbx_description
1 polymer ?
#
loop_
_entity_poly.entity_id
_entity_poly.type
_entity_poly.pdbx_seq_one_letter_code
_entity_poly.pdbx_strand_id
1 'polypeptide(L)'
;MTRQRINIHQIAKLTALAIVLNMFEFFLPSPIYGVKPGIANIIILFAFVKFNFQSAVYISLIRVFVSSLLLGTFLTPSFFLSLFGAFISLLFLYFCKFLSKNFFSLFSFSILSALGHIIGQFIIVRIFIIPDNGI
;
A
#
# COMPACT_ATOMS: atom_id res chain seq x y z
N MET A 1 3.80 -5.26 -23.53
CA MET A 1 2.60 -5.38 -22.66
C MET A 1 1.51 -4.47 -23.20
N THR A 2 0.47 -5.06 -23.71
CA THR A 2 -0.72 -4.33 -24.17
C THR A 2 -1.40 -3.71 -22.96
N ARG A 3 -1.39 -2.38 -22.86
CA ARG A 3 -2.18 -1.62 -21.88
C ARG A 3 -3.66 -1.91 -22.16
N GLN A 4 -4.26 -2.78 -21.36
CA GLN A 4 -5.70 -2.96 -21.40
C GLN A 4 -6.37 -1.64 -21.00
N ARG A 5 -7.41 -1.27 -21.76
CA ARG A 5 -8.24 -0.09 -21.40
C ARG A 5 -8.75 -0.26 -19.98
N ILE A 6 -8.66 0.81 -19.21
CA ILE A 6 -9.13 0.86 -17.84
C ILE A 6 -10.62 0.52 -17.83
N ASN A 7 -10.95 -0.67 -17.37
CA ASN A 7 -12.34 -1.04 -17.17
C ASN A 7 -12.70 -0.75 -15.71
N ILE A 8 -13.61 0.20 -15.49
CA ILE A 8 -14.05 0.64 -14.15
C ILE A 8 -14.49 -0.54 -13.29
N HIS A 9 -15.15 -1.54 -13.89
CA HIS A 9 -15.56 -2.74 -13.18
C HIS A 9 -14.37 -3.57 -12.65
N GLN A 10 -13.28 -3.63 -13.37
CA GLN A 10 -12.08 -4.35 -12.92
C GLN A 10 -11.39 -3.60 -11.78
N ILE A 11 -11.31 -2.28 -11.86
CA ILE A 11 -10.77 -1.45 -10.77
C ILE A 11 -11.63 -1.60 -9.52
N ALA A 12 -12.96 -1.55 -9.66
CA ALA A 12 -13.88 -1.73 -8.53
C ALA A 12 -13.71 -3.10 -7.85
N LYS A 13 -13.57 -4.18 -8.62
CA LYS A 13 -13.33 -5.53 -8.08
C LYS A 13 -11.98 -5.61 -7.35
N LEU A 14 -10.92 -5.06 -7.92
CA LEU A 14 -9.60 -5.04 -7.29
C LEU A 14 -9.59 -4.19 -6.03
N THR A 15 -10.28 -3.07 -6.04
CA THR A 15 -10.43 -2.20 -4.86
C THR A 15 -11.18 -2.92 -3.73
N ALA A 16 -12.29 -3.58 -4.05
CA ALA A 16 -13.05 -4.36 -3.08
C ALA A 16 -12.20 -5.48 -2.46
N LEU A 17 -11.45 -6.21 -3.29
CA LEU A 17 -10.54 -7.24 -2.82
C LEU A 17 -9.42 -6.67 -1.94
N ALA A 18 -8.85 -5.53 -2.31
CA ALA A 18 -7.82 -4.86 -1.52
C ALA A 18 -8.37 -4.38 -0.15
N ILE A 19 -9.61 -3.91 -0.09
CA ILE A 19 -10.29 -3.53 1.16
C ILE A 19 -10.46 -4.77 2.06
N VAL A 20 -10.97 -5.87 1.53
CA VAL A 20 -11.17 -7.12 2.28
C VAL A 20 -9.83 -7.64 2.83
N LEU A 21 -8.78 -7.65 2.02
CA LEU A 21 -7.45 -8.06 2.47
C LEU A 21 -6.89 -7.14 3.55
N ASN A 22 -7.10 -5.82 3.43
CA ASN A 22 -6.65 -4.87 4.44
C ASN A 22 -7.42 -5.02 5.76
N MET A 23 -8.71 -5.34 5.70
CA MET A 23 -9.49 -5.68 6.89
C MET A 23 -8.99 -6.98 7.53
N PHE A 24 -8.69 -7.99 6.72
CA PHE A 24 -8.12 -9.24 7.20
C PHE A 24 -6.76 -9.03 7.89
N GLU A 25 -5.88 -8.22 7.31
CA GLU A 25 -4.61 -7.84 7.92
C GLU A 25 -4.76 -7.16 9.29
N PHE A 26 -5.84 -6.41 9.49
CA PHE A 26 -6.10 -5.73 10.76
C PHE A 26 -6.30 -6.72 11.92
N PHE A 27 -6.86 -7.89 11.64
CA PHE A 27 -7.08 -8.94 12.64
C PHE A 27 -5.87 -9.87 12.82
N LEU A 28 -4.85 -9.78 11.97
CA LEU A 28 -3.65 -10.58 12.15
C LEU A 28 -2.80 -10.03 13.31
N PRO A 29 -2.24 -10.91 14.15
CA PRO A 29 -1.31 -10.48 15.18
C PRO A 29 -0.05 -9.90 14.53
N SER A 30 0.26 -8.66 14.85
CA SER A 30 1.48 -8.00 14.38
C SER A 30 2.48 -7.86 15.54
N PRO A 31 3.80 -8.05 15.28
CA PRO A 31 4.83 -7.93 16.30
C PRO A 31 4.96 -6.52 16.86
N ILE A 32 4.55 -5.52 16.10
CA ILE A 32 4.51 -4.11 16.51
C ILE A 32 3.09 -3.61 16.30
N TYR A 33 2.50 -3.03 17.34
CA TYR A 33 1.14 -2.53 17.31
C TYR A 33 0.91 -1.55 16.15
N GLY A 34 -0.02 -1.90 15.26
CA GLY A 34 -0.39 -1.08 14.10
C GLY A 34 0.43 -1.31 12.84
N VAL A 35 1.57 -2.00 12.90
CA VAL A 35 2.35 -2.35 11.69
C VAL A 35 1.73 -3.57 11.03
N LYS A 36 1.35 -3.42 9.76
CA LYS A 36 0.68 -4.47 8.96
C LYS A 36 1.63 -5.06 7.94
N PRO A 37 1.55 -6.37 7.65
CA PRO A 37 2.45 -7.04 6.69
C PRO A 37 2.32 -6.53 5.24
N GLY A 38 1.24 -5.83 4.89
CA GLY A 38 1.08 -5.23 3.57
C GLY A 38 0.59 -6.22 2.49
N ILE A 39 -0.15 -7.27 2.87
CA ILE A 39 -0.71 -8.25 1.92
C ILE A 39 -1.61 -7.57 0.88
N ALA A 40 -2.42 -6.61 1.33
CA ALA A 40 -3.27 -5.82 0.44
C ALA A 40 -2.47 -5.02 -0.61
N ASN A 41 -1.18 -4.79 -0.38
CA ASN A 41 -0.31 -4.11 -1.34
C ASN A 41 -0.02 -4.95 -2.60
N ILE A 42 -0.20 -6.26 -2.53
CA ILE A 42 -0.10 -7.17 -3.68
C ILE A 42 -1.11 -6.77 -4.77
N ILE A 43 -2.31 -6.39 -4.39
CA ILE A 43 -3.35 -5.95 -5.33
C ILE A 43 -2.95 -4.65 -6.03
N ILE A 44 -2.31 -3.73 -5.30
CA ILE A 44 -1.81 -2.47 -5.84
C ILE A 44 -0.70 -2.71 -6.85
N LEU A 45 0.24 -3.61 -6.53
CA LEU A 45 1.29 -4.03 -7.44
C LEU A 45 0.72 -4.66 -8.71
N PHE A 46 -0.26 -5.55 -8.57
CA PHE A 46 -0.95 -6.18 -9.70
C PHE A 46 -1.62 -5.12 -10.60
N ALA A 47 -2.32 -4.16 -10.00
CA ALA A 47 -2.95 -3.06 -10.73
C ALA A 47 -1.92 -2.17 -11.44
N PHE A 48 -0.78 -1.91 -10.79
CA PHE A 48 0.32 -1.15 -11.38
C PHE A 48 0.89 -1.82 -12.63
N VAL A 49 1.13 -3.12 -12.55
CA VAL A 49 1.73 -3.88 -13.66
C VAL A 49 0.74 -4.11 -14.80
N LYS A 50 -0.51 -4.45 -14.48
CA LYS A 50 -1.52 -4.83 -15.48
C LYS A 50 -2.18 -3.62 -16.16
N PHE A 51 -2.42 -2.56 -15.40
CA PHE A 51 -3.12 -1.37 -15.91
C PHE A 51 -2.16 -0.18 -16.05
N ASN A 52 -2.03 0.61 -15.00
CA ASN A 52 -1.14 1.76 -14.96
C ASN A 52 -0.94 2.24 -13.51
N PHE A 53 -0.06 3.22 -13.36
CA PHE A 53 0.22 3.85 -12.08
C PHE A 53 -1.01 4.55 -11.47
N GLN A 54 -1.81 5.22 -12.30
CA GLN A 54 -3.02 5.92 -11.84
C GLN A 54 -4.02 4.96 -11.20
N SER A 55 -4.25 3.79 -11.80
CA SER A 55 -5.12 2.76 -11.24
C SER A 55 -4.61 2.26 -9.88
N ALA A 56 -3.31 2.06 -9.75
CA ALA A 56 -2.68 1.67 -8.48
C ALA A 56 -2.89 2.75 -7.41
N VAL A 57 -2.75 4.02 -7.74
CA VAL A 57 -3.01 5.15 -6.83
C VAL A 57 -4.46 5.18 -6.37
N TYR A 58 -5.42 5.09 -7.29
CA TYR A 58 -6.84 5.08 -6.95
C TYR A 58 -7.21 3.92 -6.03
N ILE A 59 -6.80 2.71 -6.37
CA ILE A 59 -7.06 1.53 -5.55
C ILE A 59 -6.45 1.68 -4.16
N SER A 60 -5.22 2.19 -4.08
CA SER A 60 -4.51 2.39 -2.82
C SER A 60 -5.20 3.40 -1.90
N LEU A 61 -5.60 4.55 -2.43
CA LEU A 61 -6.27 5.59 -1.67
C LEU A 61 -7.65 5.13 -1.20
N ILE A 62 -8.49 4.63 -2.11
CA ILE A 62 -9.83 4.17 -1.76
C ILE A 62 -9.76 3.05 -0.71
N ARG A 63 -8.84 2.10 -0.88
CA ARG A 63 -8.62 1.03 0.09
C ARG A 63 -8.35 1.58 1.50
N VAL A 64 -7.39 2.51 1.64
CA VAL A 64 -7.01 3.04 2.95
C VAL A 64 -8.18 3.80 3.59
N PHE A 65 -8.85 4.66 2.84
CA PHE A 65 -9.97 5.43 3.39
C PHE A 65 -11.17 4.54 3.75
N VAL A 66 -11.63 3.70 2.84
CA VAL A 66 -12.81 2.87 3.07
C VAL A 66 -12.58 1.85 4.18
N SER A 67 -11.42 1.16 4.18
CA SER A 67 -11.14 0.19 5.25
C SER A 67 -11.00 0.86 6.62
N SER A 68 -10.45 2.06 6.70
CA SER A 68 -10.34 2.79 7.97
C SER A 68 -11.70 3.25 8.50
N LEU A 69 -12.62 3.63 7.61
CA LEU A 69 -13.99 3.96 7.98
C LEU A 69 -14.76 2.73 8.47
N LEU A 70 -14.63 1.60 7.76
CA LEU A 70 -15.31 0.34 8.12
C LEU A 70 -14.80 -0.24 9.45
N LEU A 71 -13.49 -0.09 9.73
CA LEU A 71 -12.88 -0.57 10.97
C LEU A 71 -12.98 0.43 12.13
N GLY A 72 -13.52 1.63 11.89
CA GLY A 72 -13.58 2.69 12.91
C GLY A 72 -12.20 3.23 13.31
N THR A 73 -11.18 3.04 12.47
CA THR A 73 -9.79 3.49 12.72
C THR A 73 -9.44 4.79 12.02
N PHE A 74 -10.42 5.47 11.46
CA PHE A 74 -10.22 6.73 10.76
C PHE A 74 -9.61 7.78 11.71
N LEU A 75 -8.56 8.48 11.25
CA LEU A 75 -7.77 9.46 12.00
C LEU A 75 -7.02 8.90 13.22
N THR A 76 -6.99 7.59 13.43
CA THR A 76 -6.14 6.97 14.45
C THR A 76 -4.70 6.80 13.92
N PRO A 77 -3.71 6.52 14.79
CA PRO A 77 -2.34 6.18 14.36
C PRO A 77 -2.30 5.06 13.31
N SER A 78 -3.17 4.05 13.42
CA SER A 78 -3.27 2.95 12.45
C SER A 78 -3.66 3.42 11.04
N PHE A 79 -4.53 4.43 10.94
CA PHE A 79 -4.87 5.05 9.67
C PHE A 79 -3.65 5.72 9.03
N PHE A 80 -2.92 6.53 9.81
CA PHE A 80 -1.72 7.21 9.32
C PHE A 80 -0.63 6.22 8.92
N LEU A 81 -0.42 5.14 9.67
CA LEU A 81 0.51 4.07 9.28
C LEU A 81 0.15 3.48 7.91
N SER A 82 -1.13 3.17 7.70
CA SER A 82 -1.61 2.61 6.43
C SER A 82 -1.47 3.60 5.27
N LEU A 83 -1.79 4.88 5.51
CA LEU A 83 -1.73 5.94 4.50
C LEU A 83 -0.28 6.21 4.06
N PHE A 84 0.62 6.43 5.01
CA PHE A 84 2.03 6.71 4.70
C PHE A 84 2.75 5.48 4.15
N GLY A 85 2.46 4.29 4.66
CA GLY A 85 2.96 3.05 4.09
C GLY A 85 2.57 2.89 2.62
N ALA A 86 1.30 3.15 2.29
CA ALA A 86 0.81 3.13 0.92
C ALA A 86 1.47 4.22 0.05
N PHE A 87 1.62 5.43 0.57
CA PHE A 87 2.23 6.54 -0.14
C PHE A 87 3.71 6.26 -0.50
N ILE A 88 4.51 5.84 0.46
CA ILE A 88 5.93 5.50 0.23
C ILE A 88 6.05 4.31 -0.72
N SER A 89 5.20 3.29 -0.59
CA SER A 89 5.15 2.17 -1.52
C SER A 89 4.89 2.61 -2.97
N LEU A 90 3.94 3.52 -3.16
CA LEU A 90 3.63 4.09 -4.48
C LEU A 90 4.79 4.94 -5.03
N LEU A 91 5.47 5.70 -4.18
CA LEU A 91 6.66 6.43 -4.58
C LEU A 91 7.76 5.49 -5.09
N PHE A 92 8.03 4.41 -4.38
CA PHE A 92 9.00 3.40 -4.82
C PHE A 92 8.61 2.80 -6.18
N LEU A 93 7.34 2.46 -6.38
CA LEU A 93 6.85 1.97 -7.68
C LEU A 93 6.99 3.01 -8.78
N TYR A 94 6.75 4.29 -8.48
CA TYR A 94 6.93 5.38 -9.44
C TYR A 94 8.39 5.54 -9.86
N PHE A 95 9.32 5.55 -8.91
CA PHE A 95 10.75 5.61 -9.19
C PHE A 95 11.22 4.40 -10.00
N CYS A 96 10.74 3.22 -9.67
CA CYS A 96 11.07 2.00 -10.43
C CYS A 96 10.58 2.05 -11.87
N LYS A 97 9.45 2.73 -12.15
CA LYS A 97 8.98 2.96 -13.52
C LYS A 97 9.98 3.79 -14.34
N PHE A 98 10.70 4.69 -13.68
CA PHE A 98 11.70 5.57 -14.32
C PHE A 98 13.04 4.87 -14.60
N LEU A 99 13.42 3.91 -13.75
CA LEU A 99 14.76 3.29 -13.75
C LEU A 99 14.99 2.17 -14.76
N SER A 100 14.25 2.07 -15.84
CA SER A 100 14.45 1.10 -16.92
C SER A 100 13.55 -0.15 -16.89
N LYS A 101 12.80 -0.30 -17.97
CA LYS A 101 11.87 -1.40 -18.22
C LYS A 101 12.52 -2.79 -18.31
N ASN A 102 13.83 -2.87 -18.44
CA ASN A 102 14.56 -4.12 -18.70
C ASN A 102 15.26 -4.72 -17.49
N PHE A 103 15.35 -3.98 -16.37
CA PHE A 103 16.15 -4.40 -15.21
C PHE A 103 15.32 -4.96 -14.05
N PHE A 104 14.02 -4.66 -13.99
CA PHE A 104 13.16 -5.04 -12.88
C PHE A 104 12.17 -6.13 -13.26
N SER A 105 12.32 -7.30 -12.67
CA SER A 105 11.31 -8.35 -12.73
C SER A 105 10.12 -8.00 -11.82
N LEU A 106 8.98 -8.62 -12.04
CA LEU A 106 7.80 -8.55 -11.15
C LEU A 106 8.15 -8.78 -9.68
N PHE A 107 9.12 -9.66 -9.43
CA PHE A 107 9.61 -9.99 -8.11
C PHE A 107 10.33 -8.81 -7.44
N SER A 108 11.16 -8.10 -8.19
CA SER A 108 11.86 -6.90 -7.70
C SER A 108 10.90 -5.78 -7.35
N PHE A 109 9.87 -5.56 -8.17
CA PHE A 109 8.81 -4.59 -7.87
C PHE A 109 8.03 -4.95 -6.60
N SER A 110 7.76 -6.23 -6.38
CA SER A 110 7.07 -6.71 -5.19
C SER A 110 7.88 -6.43 -3.91
N ILE A 111 9.16 -6.76 -3.92
CA ILE A 111 10.06 -6.51 -2.78
C ILE A 111 10.18 -5.01 -2.50
N LEU A 112 10.42 -4.19 -3.52
CA LEU A 112 10.55 -2.74 -3.37
C LEU A 112 9.27 -2.10 -2.84
N SER A 113 8.11 -2.52 -3.34
CA SER A 113 6.81 -2.05 -2.88
C SER A 113 6.57 -2.43 -1.41
N ALA A 114 6.90 -3.67 -1.01
CA ALA A 114 6.77 -4.12 0.37
C ALA A 114 7.73 -3.38 1.30
N LEU A 115 8.98 -3.19 0.91
CA LEU A 115 9.97 -2.41 1.67
C LEU A 115 9.52 -0.96 1.83
N GLY A 116 9.06 -0.32 0.75
CA GLY A 116 8.50 1.03 0.81
C GLY A 116 7.35 1.16 1.78
N HIS A 117 6.44 0.17 1.79
CA HIS A 117 5.32 0.15 2.72
C HIS A 117 5.77 0.06 4.18
N ILE A 118 6.70 -0.84 4.49
CA ILE A 118 7.26 -0.99 5.84
C ILE A 118 8.01 0.27 6.27
N ILE A 119 8.85 0.83 5.41
CA ILE A 119 9.58 2.08 5.69
C ILE A 119 8.62 3.21 6.01
N GLY A 120 7.55 3.38 5.22
CA GLY A 120 6.52 4.39 5.47
C GLY A 120 5.86 4.24 6.84
N GLN A 121 5.55 3.01 7.24
CA GLN A 121 5.02 2.73 8.57
C GLN A 121 6.01 3.07 9.67
N PHE A 122 7.28 2.69 9.53
CA PHE A 122 8.32 2.99 10.52
C PHE A 122 8.53 4.50 10.71
N ILE A 123 8.48 5.28 9.64
CA ILE A 123 8.59 6.75 9.73
C ILE A 123 7.48 7.30 10.63
N ILE A 124 6.26 6.84 10.45
CA ILE A 124 5.12 7.30 11.26
C ILE A 124 5.21 6.81 12.70
N VAL A 125 5.61 5.56 12.93
CA VAL A 125 5.85 5.06 14.29
C VAL A 125 6.87 5.93 15.01
N ARG A 126 7.96 6.30 14.34
CA ARG A 126 8.99 7.18 14.91
C ARG A 126 8.47 8.57 15.27
N ILE A 127 7.63 9.15 14.42
CA ILE A 127 7.12 10.52 14.61
C ILE A 127 6.02 10.58 15.67
N PHE A 128 5.09 9.61 15.67
CA PHE A 128 3.87 9.67 16.49
C PHE A 128 3.90 8.84 17.76
N ILE A 129 4.66 7.76 17.78
CA ILE A 129 4.64 6.80 18.91
C ILE A 129 5.90 6.92 19.77
N ILE A 130 7.03 7.28 19.17
CA ILE A 130 8.30 7.44 19.88
C ILE A 130 8.86 8.84 19.58
N PRO A 131 8.24 9.91 20.10
CA PRO A 131 8.69 11.28 19.83
C PRO A 131 9.97 11.67 20.55
N ASP A 132 10.41 10.88 21.52
CA ASP A 132 11.56 11.23 22.37
C ASP A 132 12.90 10.78 21.75
N ASN A 133 13.83 11.71 21.68
CA ASN A 133 15.23 11.49 21.27
C ASN A 133 16.06 10.76 22.35
N GLY A 134 15.39 10.01 23.20
CA GLY A 134 16.01 9.33 24.32
C GLY A 134 16.51 7.93 23.94
N ILE A 135 17.46 7.88 23.00
CA ILE A 135 18.47 6.79 22.94
C ILE A 135 19.73 7.38 22.34
#